data_562c44faab4d7af33c25417eb13614e4
#
_entry.id   562c44faab4d7af33c25417eb13614e4
#
_cell.length_a   1.000
_cell.length_b   1.000
_cell.length_c   1.000
_cell.angle_alpha   90.00
_cell.angle_beta   90.00
_cell.angle_gamma   90.00
#
_symmetry.space_group_name_H-M   'P 1'
#
loop_
_entity.id
_entity.type
_entity.pdbx_description
1 polymer ?
#
loop_
_entity_poly.entity_id
_entity_poly.type
_entity_poly.pdbx_seq_one_letter_code
_entity_poly.pdbx_strand_id
1 'polypeptide(L)'
;MNLRLTALSVLVVTSIALLAGCAAPPTAVSFTTPYQAVLLSNNSVYFGKLAGFGTPSPVLTDVYYIVSQTNPETKQVSNMLVKRGKELHGPDRMYLNANSIVFVEPVGTDSKVAQLIEEANKKQ
;
A
#
# COMPACT_ATOMS: atom_id res chain seq x y z
N MET A 1 -21.85 -34.46 -75.26
CA MET A 1 -22.49 -34.58 -73.93
C MET A 1 -21.45 -34.17 -72.92
N ASN A 2 -21.50 -32.92 -72.44
CA ASN A 2 -20.43 -32.32 -71.66
C ASN A 2 -20.81 -32.36 -70.21
N LEU A 3 -20.11 -33.20 -69.45
CA LEU A 3 -20.25 -33.26 -68.00
C LEU A 3 -19.26 -32.24 -67.41
N ARG A 4 -19.80 -31.11 -66.93
CA ARG A 4 -18.97 -30.12 -66.22
C ARG A 4 -18.96 -30.48 -64.73
N LEU A 5 -17.77 -30.92 -64.31
CA LEU A 5 -17.50 -31.14 -62.90
C LEU A 5 -17.17 -29.79 -62.27
N THR A 6 -18.11 -29.26 -61.48
CA THR A 6 -17.86 -28.08 -60.68
C THR A 6 -17.23 -28.51 -59.34
N ALA A 7 -15.95 -28.23 -59.22
CA ALA A 7 -15.23 -28.40 -57.92
C ALA A 7 -15.71 -27.35 -56.92
N LEU A 8 -16.38 -27.80 -55.89
CA LEU A 8 -16.78 -26.95 -54.73
C LEU A 8 -15.63 -26.84 -53.78
N SER A 9 -14.87 -25.72 -53.85
CA SER A 9 -13.83 -25.43 -52.89
C SER A 9 -14.45 -24.98 -51.58
N VAL A 10 -14.42 -25.85 -50.57
CA VAL A 10 -14.81 -25.51 -49.18
C VAL A 10 -13.64 -24.80 -48.56
N LEU A 11 -13.75 -23.48 -48.41
CA LEU A 11 -12.80 -22.64 -47.67
C LEU A 11 -13.11 -22.78 -46.20
N VAL A 12 -12.36 -23.61 -45.48
CA VAL A 12 -12.43 -23.71 -44.02
C VAL A 12 -11.70 -22.51 -43.43
N VAL A 13 -12.43 -21.49 -43.04
CA VAL A 13 -11.90 -20.37 -42.26
C VAL A 13 -11.80 -20.81 -40.82
N THR A 14 -10.62 -21.25 -40.41
CA THR A 14 -10.34 -21.50 -38.98
C THR A 14 -10.19 -20.17 -38.26
N SER A 15 -11.25 -19.73 -37.61
CA SER A 15 -11.20 -18.57 -36.69
C SER A 15 -10.44 -18.96 -35.43
N ILE A 16 -9.16 -18.56 -35.36
CA ILE A 16 -8.39 -18.61 -34.12
C ILE A 16 -8.92 -17.48 -33.24
N ALA A 17 -9.81 -17.82 -32.32
CA ALA A 17 -10.21 -16.91 -31.23
C ALA A 17 -9.00 -16.76 -30.30
N LEU A 18 -8.27 -15.63 -30.40
CA LEU A 18 -7.35 -15.21 -29.37
C LEU A 18 -8.18 -14.91 -28.13
N LEU A 19 -8.19 -15.84 -27.19
CA LEU A 19 -8.59 -15.55 -25.81
C LEU A 19 -7.51 -14.66 -25.23
N ALA A 20 -7.66 -13.35 -25.39
CA ALA A 20 -6.96 -12.37 -24.57
C ALA A 20 -7.46 -12.57 -23.14
N GLY A 21 -6.72 -13.34 -22.36
CA GLY A 21 -6.97 -13.48 -20.94
C GLY A 21 -6.77 -12.11 -20.29
N CYS A 22 -7.85 -11.36 -20.09
CA CYS A 22 -7.85 -10.21 -19.19
C CYS A 22 -7.58 -10.75 -17.79
N ALA A 23 -6.30 -10.71 -17.35
CA ALA A 23 -5.99 -10.84 -15.95
C ALA A 23 -6.72 -9.69 -15.24
N ALA A 24 -7.63 -10.02 -14.31
CA ALA A 24 -8.28 -9.02 -13.48
C ALA A 24 -7.18 -8.20 -12.77
N PRO A 25 -7.26 -6.85 -12.76
CA PRO A 25 -6.30 -6.05 -12.03
C PRO A 25 -6.30 -6.51 -10.56
N PRO A 26 -5.11 -6.61 -9.91
CA PRO A 26 -5.03 -7.03 -8.53
C PRO A 26 -5.95 -6.14 -7.70
N THR A 27 -6.88 -6.75 -6.98
CA THR A 27 -7.83 -6.02 -6.13
C THR A 27 -7.00 -5.34 -5.04
N ALA A 28 -7.02 -4.02 -5.00
CA ALA A 28 -6.36 -3.27 -3.94
C ALA A 28 -6.94 -3.68 -2.58
N VAL A 29 -6.07 -3.98 -1.62
CA VAL A 29 -6.50 -4.33 -0.26
C VAL A 29 -7.18 -3.12 0.36
N SER A 30 -8.39 -3.30 0.86
CA SER A 30 -9.13 -2.27 1.59
C SER A 30 -8.94 -2.49 3.09
N PHE A 31 -8.56 -1.43 3.81
CA PHE A 31 -8.42 -1.47 5.26
C PHE A 31 -9.68 -0.97 5.94
N THR A 32 -10.02 -1.58 7.07
CA THR A 32 -11.20 -1.20 7.87
C THR A 32 -10.93 -0.06 8.85
N THR A 33 -9.65 0.22 9.11
CA THR A 33 -9.21 1.30 10.02
C THR A 33 -8.60 2.46 9.22
N PRO A 34 -8.71 3.71 9.72
CA PRO A 34 -8.14 4.88 9.04
C PRO A 34 -6.63 4.85 8.90
N TYR A 35 -5.94 4.27 9.89
CA TYR A 35 -4.48 4.19 9.93
C TYR A 35 -3.99 2.75 9.93
N GLN A 36 -2.84 2.54 9.34
CA GLN A 36 -2.13 1.27 9.31
C GLN A 36 -0.72 1.45 9.88
N ALA A 37 -0.22 0.43 10.56
CA ALA A 37 1.17 0.28 10.93
C ALA A 37 1.90 -0.47 9.82
N VAL A 38 2.99 0.08 9.32
CA VAL A 38 3.82 -0.50 8.27
C VAL A 38 5.20 -0.78 8.83
N LEU A 39 5.58 -2.05 8.92
CA LEU A 39 6.93 -2.47 9.28
C LEU A 39 7.77 -2.62 8.02
N LEU A 40 8.92 -1.97 8.01
CA LEU A 40 9.90 -2.08 6.93
C LEU A 40 11.05 -3.02 7.31
N SER A 41 11.73 -3.54 6.30
CA SER A 41 12.83 -4.50 6.45
C SER A 41 14.05 -3.95 7.26
N ASN A 42 14.15 -2.63 7.42
CA ASN A 42 15.13 -1.98 8.28
C ASN A 42 14.64 -1.80 9.74
N ASN A 43 13.58 -2.48 10.15
CA ASN A 43 12.91 -2.39 11.45
C ASN A 43 12.25 -1.03 11.76
N SER A 44 12.12 -0.15 10.79
CA SER A 44 11.36 1.08 10.96
C SER A 44 9.86 0.79 10.91
N VAL A 45 9.11 1.38 11.84
CA VAL A 45 7.65 1.32 11.87
C VAL A 45 7.09 2.71 11.64
N TYR A 46 6.19 2.81 10.67
CA TYR A 46 5.44 4.03 10.38
C TYR A 46 3.94 3.78 10.53
N PHE A 47 3.24 4.78 11.01
CA PHE A 47 1.78 4.79 11.11
C PHE A 47 1.24 5.83 10.14
N GLY A 48 0.27 5.46 9.34
CA GLY A 48 -0.28 6.37 8.35
C GLY A 48 -1.46 5.77 7.60
N LYS A 49 -1.99 6.54 6.67
CA LYS A 49 -3.04 6.11 5.75
C LYS A 49 -2.39 5.47 4.54
N LEU A 50 -2.49 4.16 4.42
CA LEU A 50 -1.87 3.39 3.36
C LEU A 50 -2.82 3.23 2.17
N ALA A 51 -2.35 3.61 0.99
CA ALA A 51 -3.04 3.40 -0.28
C ALA A 51 -2.17 2.59 -1.25
N GLY A 52 -2.81 1.84 -2.14
CA GLY A 52 -2.13 1.07 -3.17
C GLY A 52 -1.34 -0.12 -2.63
N PHE A 53 -1.73 -0.68 -1.48
CA PHE A 53 -1.13 -1.92 -0.99
C PHE A 53 -1.39 -3.05 -1.98
N GLY A 54 -0.34 -3.76 -2.37
CA GLY A 54 -0.35 -4.75 -3.46
C GLY A 54 0.21 -4.23 -4.78
N THR A 55 0.50 -2.94 -4.89
CA THR A 55 1.23 -2.35 -6.02
C THR A 55 2.74 -2.30 -5.72
N PRO A 56 3.61 -2.08 -6.73
CA PRO A 56 5.06 -1.96 -6.50
C PRO A 56 5.46 -0.77 -5.62
N SER A 57 4.65 0.30 -5.60
CA SER A 57 4.95 1.54 -4.88
C SER A 57 3.73 2.05 -4.11
N PRO A 58 3.32 1.38 -3.02
CA PRO A 58 2.26 1.88 -2.16
C PRO A 58 2.64 3.22 -1.53
N VAL A 59 1.63 4.02 -1.21
CA VAL A 59 1.80 5.38 -0.70
C VAL A 59 1.25 5.48 0.72
N LEU A 60 2.05 6.02 1.62
CA LEU A 60 1.68 6.31 2.99
C LEU A 60 1.54 7.82 3.17
N THR A 61 0.38 8.28 3.60
CA THR A 61 0.08 9.68 3.87
C THR A 61 -0.25 9.88 5.35
N ASP A 62 -0.21 11.14 5.80
CA ASP A 62 -0.45 11.50 7.20
C ASP A 62 0.38 10.63 8.16
N VAL A 63 1.70 10.67 7.98
CA VAL A 63 2.64 9.69 8.52
C VAL A 63 3.16 10.09 9.88
N TYR A 64 3.16 9.14 10.80
CA TYR A 64 3.71 9.24 12.15
C TYR A 64 4.73 8.14 12.40
N TYR A 65 5.62 8.38 13.33
CA TYR A 65 6.56 7.38 13.86
C TYR A 65 6.83 7.62 15.34
N ILE A 66 7.37 6.61 16.01
CA ILE A 66 7.69 6.71 17.43
C ILE A 66 9.18 6.99 17.61
N VAL A 67 9.49 7.98 18.44
CA VAL A 67 10.82 8.28 18.91
C VAL A 67 10.90 7.91 20.39
N SER A 68 11.87 7.07 20.72
CA SER A 68 12.16 6.72 22.11
C SER A 68 13.26 7.63 22.64
N GLN A 69 13.01 8.27 23.78
CA GLN A 69 14.00 9.08 24.50
C GLN A 69 14.27 8.46 25.86
N THR A 70 15.55 8.33 26.20
CA THR A 70 15.97 7.87 27.51
C THR A 70 16.46 9.06 28.33
N ASN A 71 15.85 9.29 29.48
CA ASN A 71 16.34 10.28 30.43
C ASN A 71 17.72 9.82 30.99
N PRO A 72 18.80 10.59 30.83
CA PRO A 72 20.13 10.17 31.24
C PRO A 72 20.29 10.03 32.76
N GLU A 73 19.49 10.76 33.53
CA GLU A 73 19.54 10.76 35.01
C GLU A 73 18.71 9.62 35.59
N THR A 74 17.46 9.49 35.15
CA THR A 74 16.52 8.52 35.75
C THR A 74 16.49 7.18 35.01
N LYS A 75 17.13 7.08 33.83
CA LYS A 75 17.10 5.92 32.93
C LYS A 75 15.70 5.52 32.46
N GLN A 76 14.72 6.39 32.66
CA GLN A 76 13.37 6.18 32.17
C GLN A 76 13.32 6.38 30.66
N VAL A 77 12.60 5.47 29.97
CA VAL A 77 12.33 5.55 28.54
C VAL A 77 10.95 6.14 28.32
N SER A 78 10.87 7.21 27.56
CA SER A 78 9.61 7.80 27.09
C SER A 78 9.50 7.66 25.57
N ASN A 79 8.31 7.28 25.10
CA ASN A 79 8.00 7.17 23.69
C ASN A 79 7.12 8.34 23.28
N MET A 80 7.52 9.02 22.21
CA MET A 80 6.77 10.14 21.63
C MET A 80 6.36 9.80 20.22
N LEU A 81 5.10 10.07 19.89
CA LEU A 81 4.61 10.01 18.51
C LEU A 81 4.98 11.32 17.80
N VAL A 82 5.67 11.22 16.69
CA VAL A 82 6.12 12.36 15.89
C VAL A 82 5.46 12.29 14.51
N LYS A 83 4.86 13.41 14.08
CA LYS A 83 4.33 13.55 12.72
C LYS A 83 5.45 13.90 11.74
N ARG A 84 5.52 13.19 10.62
CA ARG A 84 6.37 13.58 9.50
C ARG A 84 5.81 14.83 8.80
N GLY A 85 6.71 15.56 8.15
CA GLY A 85 6.35 16.75 7.40
C GLY A 85 7.14 18.01 7.80
N LYS A 86 7.83 17.94 8.94
CA LYS A 86 8.70 19.04 9.46
C LYS A 86 10.17 18.87 9.10
N GLU A 87 10.52 17.81 8.37
CA GLU A 87 11.86 17.61 7.86
C GLU A 87 12.21 18.70 6.85
N LEU A 88 13.50 18.98 6.65
CA LEU A 88 13.98 20.08 5.78
C LEU A 88 13.40 20.03 4.36
N HIS A 89 13.10 18.85 3.84
CA HIS A 89 12.48 18.68 2.51
C HIS A 89 10.95 18.68 2.54
N GLY A 90 10.30 18.85 3.71
CA GLY A 90 8.87 19.02 3.88
C GLY A 90 7.99 17.91 3.25
N PRO A 91 8.21 16.61 3.56
CA PRO A 91 7.47 15.54 2.90
C PRO A 91 6.01 15.53 3.34
N ASP A 92 5.09 15.41 2.39
CA ASP A 92 3.65 15.23 2.66
C ASP A 92 3.21 13.75 2.61
N ARG A 93 4.04 12.91 2.01
CA ARG A 93 3.79 11.47 1.83
C ARG A 93 5.08 10.68 1.68
N MET A 94 4.97 9.36 1.81
CA MET A 94 6.05 8.43 1.55
C MET A 94 5.64 7.46 0.45
N TYR A 95 6.42 7.39 -0.60
CA TYR A 95 6.32 6.31 -1.60
C TYR A 95 7.17 5.15 -1.11
N LEU A 96 6.54 4.03 -0.83
CA LEU A 96 7.23 2.86 -0.29
C LEU A 96 7.63 1.92 -1.43
N ASN A 97 8.74 1.20 -1.25
CA ASN A 97 9.04 0.05 -2.06
C ASN A 97 8.31 -1.17 -1.46
N ALA A 98 7.43 -1.80 -2.21
CA ALA A 98 6.67 -2.96 -1.74
C ALA A 98 7.57 -4.08 -1.21
N ASN A 99 8.77 -4.27 -1.81
CA ASN A 99 9.72 -5.29 -1.39
C ASN A 99 10.37 -4.99 -0.01
N SER A 100 10.25 -3.76 0.47
CA SER A 100 10.75 -3.36 1.78
C SER A 100 9.71 -3.48 2.89
N ILE A 101 8.48 -3.81 2.56
CA ILE A 101 7.38 -3.99 3.54
C ILE A 101 7.42 -5.44 4.04
N VAL A 102 7.59 -5.60 5.34
CA VAL A 102 7.54 -6.91 6.00
C VAL A 102 6.11 -7.31 6.28
N PHE A 103 5.33 -6.43 6.92
CA PHE A 103 3.90 -6.59 7.11
C PHE A 103 3.19 -5.25 7.33
N VAL A 104 1.88 -5.28 7.19
CA VAL A 104 1.00 -4.16 7.45
C VAL A 104 -0.08 -4.62 8.43
N GLU A 105 -0.32 -3.83 9.47
CA GLU A 105 -1.34 -4.11 10.47
C GLU A 105 -2.30 -2.93 10.61
N PRO A 106 -3.59 -3.18 10.86
CA PRO A 106 -4.52 -2.09 11.17
C PRO A 106 -4.17 -1.48 12.53
N VAL A 107 -4.23 -0.15 12.62
CA VAL A 107 -4.18 0.56 13.90
C VAL A 107 -5.58 0.56 14.48
N GLY A 108 -5.78 -0.13 15.62
CA GLY A 108 -7.07 -0.15 16.31
C GLY A 108 -7.51 1.26 16.71
N THR A 109 -8.80 1.56 16.56
CA THR A 109 -9.36 2.90 16.82
C THR A 109 -9.28 3.33 18.29
N ASP A 110 -9.20 2.39 19.21
CA ASP A 110 -9.03 2.57 20.65
C ASP A 110 -7.58 2.39 21.14
N SER A 111 -6.65 2.14 20.20
CA SER A 111 -5.25 1.96 20.53
C SER A 111 -4.59 3.26 21.02
N LYS A 112 -3.49 3.11 21.78
CA LYS A 112 -2.73 4.27 22.25
C LYS A 112 -2.19 5.12 21.09
N VAL A 113 -1.79 4.50 20.00
CA VAL A 113 -1.34 5.20 18.78
C VAL A 113 -2.47 6.03 18.18
N ALA A 114 -3.67 5.46 18.05
CA ALA A 114 -4.83 6.20 17.53
C ALA A 114 -5.18 7.41 18.40
N GLN A 115 -5.15 7.28 19.73
CA GLN A 115 -5.36 8.38 20.67
C GLN A 115 -4.33 9.49 20.50
N LEU A 116 -3.04 9.13 20.39
CA LEU A 116 -1.95 10.09 20.18
C LEU A 116 -2.06 10.82 18.84
N ILE A 117 -2.47 10.13 17.78
CA ILE A 117 -2.74 10.74 16.47
C ILE A 117 -3.87 11.75 16.59
N GLU A 118 -4.95 11.39 17.25
CA GLU A 118 -6.09 12.29 17.46
C GLU A 118 -5.70 13.54 18.25
N GLU A 119 -4.94 13.38 19.34
CA GLU A 119 -4.40 14.49 20.13
C GLU A 119 -3.50 15.40 19.30
N ALA A 120 -2.64 14.83 18.44
CA ALA A 120 -1.76 15.59 17.55
C ALA A 120 -2.55 16.40 16.51
N ASN A 121 -3.65 15.84 15.98
CA ASN A 121 -4.51 16.52 15.03
C ASN A 121 -5.32 17.67 15.64
N LYS A 122 -5.69 17.58 16.93
CA LYS A 122 -6.39 18.66 17.65
C LYS A 122 -5.51 19.88 17.96
N LYS A 123 -4.19 19.73 17.92
CA LYS A 123 -3.21 20.80 18.22
C LYS A 123 -2.73 21.57 16.97
N GLN A 124 -3.21 21.20 15.80
CA GLN A 124 -2.94 21.87 14.53
C GLN A 124 -4.10 22.77 14.14
#